data_e9ff9834e8448c652fb7997dcdb918d7
#
_entry.id   e9ff9834e8448c652fb7997dcdb918d7
#
_cell.length_a   1.000
_cell.length_b   1.000
_cell.length_c   1.000
_cell.angle_alpha   90.00
_cell.angle_beta   90.00
_cell.angle_gamma   90.00
#
_symmetry.space_group_name_H-M   'P 1'
#
loop_
_entity.id
_entity.type
_entity.pdbx_description
1 polymer ?
#
loop_
_entity_poly.entity_id
_entity_poly.type
_entity_poly.pdbx_seq_one_letter_code
_entity_poly.pdbx_strand_id
1 'polypeptide(L)'
;MKCHKFTQEERTLLLKNRHIAKVTDHTVSFTTAFKKFAVAENMEKGRRPQDIFITEGIAVSINGGDIPQRNLEAWRKKVKERGANALDEDNRGRNKGSSGRKKRERIDESKMSDKEIIEYYKTRCAYTDLENDFLARTRGIPRMAPFVYRLGSDTAS
;
A
#
# COMPACT_ATOMS: atom_id res chain seq x y z
N MET A 1 -13.74 -13.32 3.83
CA MET A 1 -14.73 -12.43 3.17
C MET A 1 -14.41 -12.37 1.69
N LYS A 2 -15.32 -12.78 0.81
CA LYS A 2 -15.13 -12.67 -0.65
C LYS A 2 -15.26 -11.18 -1.02
N CYS A 3 -14.20 -10.55 -1.53
CA CYS A 3 -14.29 -9.21 -2.11
C CYS A 3 -15.17 -9.26 -3.36
N HIS A 4 -16.23 -8.45 -3.38
CA HIS A 4 -17.05 -8.28 -4.58
C HIS A 4 -16.20 -7.66 -5.69
N LYS A 5 -16.21 -8.27 -6.87
CA LYS A 5 -15.56 -7.74 -8.06
C LYS A 5 -16.62 -7.08 -8.94
N PHE A 6 -16.47 -5.79 -9.19
CA PHE A 6 -17.39 -5.06 -10.03
C PHE A 6 -17.31 -5.51 -11.49
N THR A 7 -18.46 -5.76 -12.10
CA THR A 7 -18.57 -6.00 -13.54
C THR A 7 -18.34 -4.70 -14.32
N GLN A 8 -18.08 -4.81 -15.62
CA GLN A 8 -17.86 -3.64 -16.47
C GLN A 8 -19.13 -2.74 -16.54
N GLU A 9 -20.29 -3.35 -16.57
CA GLU A 9 -21.58 -2.65 -16.57
C GLU A 9 -21.80 -1.87 -15.27
N GLU A 10 -21.57 -2.50 -14.13
CA GLU A 10 -21.66 -1.85 -12.81
C GLU A 10 -20.70 -0.66 -12.68
N ARG A 11 -19.48 -0.79 -13.20
CA ARG A 11 -18.52 0.34 -13.22
C ARG A 11 -19.02 1.49 -14.05
N THR A 12 -19.57 1.20 -15.24
CA THR A 12 -20.10 2.22 -16.13
C THR A 12 -21.29 2.94 -15.50
N LEU A 13 -22.18 2.20 -14.83
CA LEU A 13 -23.31 2.78 -14.08
C LEU A 13 -22.84 3.65 -12.93
N LEU A 14 -21.90 3.18 -12.14
CA LEU A 14 -21.34 3.95 -11.02
C LEU A 14 -20.64 5.22 -11.48
N LEU A 15 -19.85 5.17 -12.56
CA LEU A 15 -19.14 6.33 -13.10
C LEU A 15 -20.05 7.42 -13.67
N LYS A 16 -21.31 7.10 -14.01
CA LYS A 16 -22.31 8.11 -14.41
C LYS A 16 -22.72 9.01 -13.25
N ASN A 17 -22.52 8.59 -12.00
CA ASN A 17 -22.88 9.39 -10.84
C ASN A 17 -21.81 10.44 -10.54
N ARG A 18 -22.22 11.72 -10.47
CA ARG A 18 -21.35 12.88 -10.20
C ARG A 18 -20.57 12.80 -8.88
N HIS A 19 -21.03 11.98 -7.94
CA HIS A 19 -20.44 11.81 -6.62
C HIS A 19 -19.31 10.78 -6.57
N ILE A 20 -19.11 10.06 -7.67
CA ILE A 20 -18.09 9.02 -7.78
C ILE A 20 -16.90 9.56 -8.58
N ALA A 21 -15.74 9.56 -7.97
CA ALA A 21 -14.50 10.03 -8.58
C ALA A 21 -13.78 8.92 -9.38
N LYS A 22 -13.80 7.69 -8.88
CA LYS A 22 -13.11 6.55 -9.51
C LYS A 22 -13.71 5.23 -9.06
N VAL A 23 -13.78 4.28 -9.97
CA VAL A 23 -14.16 2.88 -9.72
C VAL A 23 -13.02 1.97 -10.17
N THR A 24 -12.61 1.05 -9.32
CA THR A 24 -11.66 -0.03 -9.63
C THR A 24 -12.37 -1.37 -9.52
N ASP A 25 -11.66 -2.48 -9.75
CA ASP A 25 -12.24 -3.83 -9.67
C ASP A 25 -12.94 -4.14 -8.35
N HIS A 26 -12.47 -3.56 -7.26
CA HIS A 26 -12.91 -3.89 -5.91
C HIS A 26 -13.26 -2.66 -5.05
N THR A 27 -13.03 -1.45 -5.54
CA THR A 27 -13.23 -0.25 -4.72
C THR A 27 -13.87 0.90 -5.50
N VAL A 28 -14.71 1.66 -4.80
CA VAL A 28 -15.30 2.90 -5.29
C VAL A 28 -14.70 4.07 -4.49
N SER A 29 -14.26 5.10 -5.19
CA SER A 29 -13.77 6.34 -4.59
C SER A 29 -14.77 7.45 -4.82
N PHE A 30 -15.11 8.18 -3.77
CA PHE A 30 -16.09 9.26 -3.81
C PHE A 30 -15.40 10.62 -3.90
N THR A 31 -16.09 11.60 -4.50
CA THR A 31 -15.61 12.98 -4.58
C THR A 31 -15.53 13.62 -3.21
N THR A 32 -14.64 14.57 -3.03
CA THR A 32 -14.48 15.29 -1.76
C THR A 32 -15.75 16.04 -1.37
N ALA A 33 -16.42 16.65 -2.35
CA ALA A 33 -17.68 17.33 -2.14
C ALA A 33 -18.74 16.39 -1.53
N PHE A 34 -18.89 15.19 -2.06
CA PHE A 34 -19.82 14.19 -1.52
C PHE A 34 -19.43 13.74 -0.11
N LYS A 35 -18.14 13.53 0.16
CA LYS A 35 -17.68 13.15 1.50
C LYS A 35 -18.05 14.21 2.55
N LYS A 36 -17.81 15.48 2.23
CA LYS A 36 -18.16 16.60 3.12
C LYS A 36 -19.67 16.69 3.33
N PHE A 37 -20.45 16.61 2.26
CA PHE A 37 -21.90 16.60 2.29
C PHE A 37 -22.45 15.46 3.16
N ALA A 38 -21.99 14.22 2.93
CA ALA A 38 -22.46 13.05 3.66
C ALA A 38 -22.14 13.11 5.16
N VAL A 39 -20.97 13.65 5.53
CA VAL A 39 -20.62 13.85 6.94
C VAL A 39 -21.51 14.91 7.59
N ALA A 40 -21.76 16.05 6.91
CA ALA A 40 -22.64 17.09 7.41
C ALA A 40 -24.08 16.58 7.61
N GLU A 41 -24.66 15.92 6.61
CA GLU A 41 -26.01 15.33 6.70
C GLU A 41 -26.16 14.34 7.86
N ASN A 42 -25.13 13.53 8.09
CA ASN A 42 -25.17 12.56 9.17
C ASN A 42 -24.97 13.23 10.55
N MET A 43 -24.03 14.20 10.68
CA MET A 43 -23.73 14.83 11.96
C MET A 43 -24.78 15.86 12.38
N GLU A 44 -25.31 16.63 11.43
CA GLU A 44 -26.27 17.71 11.70
C GLU A 44 -27.71 17.22 11.71
N LYS A 45 -28.07 16.34 10.77
CA LYS A 45 -29.45 15.86 10.60
C LYS A 45 -29.68 14.43 11.09
N GLY A 46 -28.63 13.72 11.54
CA GLY A 46 -28.74 12.35 12.04
C GLY A 46 -29.18 11.31 10.99
N ARG A 47 -29.07 11.63 9.69
CA ARG A 47 -29.52 10.75 8.62
C ARG A 47 -28.67 9.47 8.58
N ARG A 48 -29.32 8.34 8.29
CA ARG A 48 -28.63 7.05 8.17
C ARG A 48 -27.68 7.06 6.98
N PRO A 49 -26.51 6.45 7.07
CA PRO A 49 -25.55 6.38 5.97
C PRO A 49 -26.13 5.84 4.67
N GLN A 50 -26.94 4.78 4.76
CA GLN A 50 -27.59 4.17 3.60
C GLN A 50 -28.56 5.14 2.91
N ASP A 51 -29.36 5.87 3.66
CA ASP A 51 -30.36 6.83 3.12
C ASP A 51 -29.68 7.98 2.37
N ILE A 52 -28.52 8.46 2.88
CA ILE A 52 -27.73 9.50 2.22
C ILE A 52 -27.25 9.01 0.86
N PHE A 53 -26.71 7.79 0.79
CA PHE A 53 -26.20 7.23 -0.45
C PHE A 53 -27.32 6.96 -1.48
N ILE A 54 -28.46 6.42 -1.03
CA ILE A 54 -29.61 6.15 -1.88
C ILE A 54 -30.19 7.45 -2.45
N THR A 55 -30.35 8.50 -1.62
CA THR A 55 -30.88 9.80 -2.04
C THR A 55 -30.01 10.43 -3.14
N GLU A 56 -28.69 10.24 -3.06
CA GLU A 56 -27.74 10.74 -4.08
C GLU A 56 -27.55 9.77 -5.26
N GLY A 57 -28.41 8.77 -5.39
CA GLY A 57 -28.42 7.85 -6.53
C GLY A 57 -27.24 6.88 -6.56
N ILE A 58 -26.60 6.63 -5.42
CA ILE A 58 -25.52 5.65 -5.31
C ILE A 58 -26.14 4.31 -4.94
N ALA A 59 -26.06 3.35 -5.88
CA ALA A 59 -26.62 2.01 -5.68
C ALA A 59 -25.88 1.25 -4.56
N VAL A 60 -26.49 1.17 -3.39
CA VAL A 60 -25.95 0.49 -2.21
C VAL A 60 -25.85 -1.02 -2.44
N SER A 61 -26.76 -1.60 -3.23
CA SER A 61 -26.75 -3.02 -3.57
C SER A 61 -25.50 -3.47 -4.33
N ILE A 62 -24.98 -2.60 -5.19
CA ILE A 62 -23.77 -2.85 -5.98
C ILE A 62 -22.52 -2.73 -5.11
N ASN A 63 -22.55 -1.81 -4.13
CA ASN A 63 -21.40 -1.51 -3.28
C ASN A 63 -21.26 -2.43 -2.05
N GLY A 64 -22.25 -3.32 -1.81
CA GLY A 64 -22.35 -4.06 -0.54
C GLY A 64 -22.93 -3.22 0.60
N GLY A 65 -23.89 -3.78 1.34
CA GLY A 65 -24.71 -3.06 2.31
C GLY A 65 -23.97 -2.28 3.40
N ASP A 66 -22.74 -2.71 3.75
CA ASP A 66 -21.93 -2.11 4.82
C ASP A 66 -21.01 -0.97 4.37
N ILE A 67 -20.85 -0.77 3.05
CA ILE A 67 -19.91 0.21 2.52
C ILE A 67 -20.28 1.65 2.90
N PRO A 68 -21.54 2.09 2.84
CA PRO A 68 -21.93 3.43 3.31
C PRO A 68 -21.55 3.68 4.76
N GLN A 69 -21.84 2.72 5.64
CA GLN A 69 -21.54 2.79 7.05
C GLN A 69 -20.04 2.97 7.30
N ARG A 70 -19.23 2.06 6.76
CA ARG A 70 -17.75 2.07 6.93
C ARG A 70 -17.11 3.34 6.40
N ASN A 71 -17.54 3.80 5.23
CA ASN A 71 -17.02 5.02 4.64
C ASN A 71 -17.35 6.24 5.50
N LEU A 72 -18.58 6.36 5.95
CA LEU A 72 -19.00 7.48 6.74
C LEU A 72 -18.30 7.51 8.11
N GLU A 73 -18.15 6.37 8.76
CA GLU A 73 -17.36 6.26 10.01
C GLU A 73 -15.92 6.71 9.81
N ALA A 74 -15.27 6.24 8.73
CA ALA A 74 -13.90 6.65 8.43
C ALA A 74 -13.77 8.14 8.13
N TRP A 75 -14.74 8.74 7.42
CA TRP A 75 -14.75 10.18 7.12
C TRP A 75 -15.02 11.01 8.37
N ARG A 76 -15.99 10.62 9.22
CA ARG A 76 -16.27 11.28 10.51
C ARG A 76 -15.04 11.26 11.43
N LYS A 77 -14.36 10.12 11.51
CA LYS A 77 -13.12 10.00 12.27
C LYS A 77 -12.07 10.99 11.78
N LYS A 78 -11.84 11.09 10.46
CA LYS A 78 -10.91 12.06 9.87
C LYS A 78 -11.29 13.50 10.18
N VAL A 79 -12.57 13.83 10.06
CA VAL A 79 -13.08 15.19 10.37
C VAL A 79 -12.91 15.52 11.85
N LYS A 80 -13.17 14.56 12.73
CA LYS A 80 -12.98 14.74 14.17
C LYS A 80 -11.51 14.94 14.57
N GLU A 81 -10.60 14.21 13.92
CA GLU A 81 -9.16 14.25 14.25
C GLU A 81 -8.43 15.46 13.63
N ARG A 82 -8.82 15.88 12.42
CA ARG A 82 -8.04 16.84 11.61
C ARG A 82 -8.88 17.97 11.00
N GLY A 83 -10.17 18.05 11.32
CA GLY A 83 -11.08 19.03 10.75
C GLY A 83 -11.61 18.67 9.35
N ALA A 84 -12.57 19.48 8.85
CA ALA A 84 -13.27 19.24 7.58
C ALA A 84 -12.33 19.21 6.36
N ASN A 85 -11.23 19.97 6.40
CA ASN A 85 -10.25 20.04 5.33
C ASN A 85 -9.45 18.74 5.15
N ALA A 86 -9.45 17.85 6.16
CA ALA A 86 -8.80 16.55 6.06
C ALA A 86 -9.41 15.63 4.99
N LEU A 87 -10.63 15.90 4.55
CA LEU A 87 -11.29 15.17 3.47
C LEU A 87 -10.80 15.61 2.08
N ASP A 88 -10.21 16.80 1.95
CA ASP A 88 -9.59 17.29 0.71
C ASP A 88 -8.21 16.63 0.47
N GLU A 89 -7.55 16.25 1.57
CA GLU A 89 -6.23 15.63 1.49
C GLU A 89 -6.33 14.17 1.04
N ASP A 90 -5.95 13.88 -0.20
CA ASP A 90 -5.69 12.50 -0.63
C ASP A 90 -4.32 12.07 -0.10
N ASN A 91 -4.30 11.56 1.12
CA ASN A 91 -3.10 11.04 1.77
C ASN A 91 -2.68 9.65 1.25
N ARG A 92 -3.29 9.15 0.17
CA ARG A 92 -2.88 7.89 -0.46
C ARG A 92 -1.48 8.07 -1.06
N GLY A 93 -0.49 7.51 -0.41
CA GLY A 93 0.91 7.58 -0.83
C GLY A 93 1.77 8.63 -0.13
N ARG A 94 1.23 9.43 0.80
CA ARG A 94 2.02 10.40 1.56
C ARG A 94 2.92 9.74 2.62
N ASN A 95 2.61 8.53 3.06
CA ASN A 95 3.47 7.72 3.91
C ASN A 95 4.54 6.95 3.09
N LYS A 96 5.19 7.63 2.16
CA LYS A 96 6.37 7.08 1.47
C LYS A 96 7.58 6.87 2.38
N GLY A 97 7.48 7.22 3.67
CA GLY A 97 8.58 7.14 4.63
C GLY A 97 8.53 5.94 5.60
N SER A 98 7.43 5.19 5.67
CA SER A 98 7.22 4.25 6.80
C SER A 98 7.34 2.75 6.44
N SER A 99 7.42 2.35 5.20
CA SER A 99 7.71 0.96 4.84
C SER A 99 8.60 0.81 3.60
N GLY A 100 9.26 1.88 3.23
CA GLY A 100 10.32 1.80 2.25
C GLY A 100 11.53 1.10 2.90
N ARG A 101 11.77 -0.18 2.60
CA ARG A 101 13.12 -0.70 2.60
C ARG A 101 14.01 0.44 2.10
N LYS A 102 14.88 1.01 2.97
CA LYS A 102 15.83 2.06 2.58
C LYS A 102 16.40 1.62 1.24
N LYS A 103 16.16 2.44 0.20
CA LYS A 103 16.69 2.14 -1.13
C LYS A 103 18.18 1.97 -0.91
N ARG A 104 18.68 0.73 -1.06
CA ARG A 104 20.12 0.46 -0.88
C ARG A 104 20.81 1.46 -1.77
N GLU A 105 21.68 2.29 -1.19
CA GLU A 105 22.49 3.24 -1.96
C GLU A 105 23.21 2.44 -3.03
N ARG A 106 22.83 2.69 -4.28
CA ARG A 106 23.57 2.13 -5.41
C ARG A 106 24.84 2.91 -5.49
N ILE A 107 25.95 2.25 -5.25
CA ILE A 107 27.26 2.84 -5.44
C ILE A 107 27.41 3.12 -6.93
N ASP A 108 27.93 4.28 -7.22
CA ASP A 108 28.31 4.65 -8.57
C ASP A 108 29.67 4.01 -8.88
N GLU A 109 29.64 2.78 -9.35
CA GLU A 109 30.83 1.97 -9.66
C GLU A 109 31.74 2.67 -10.69
N SER A 110 31.19 3.59 -11.50
CA SER A 110 31.97 4.33 -12.49
C SER A 110 32.97 5.32 -11.87
N LYS A 111 32.82 5.64 -10.58
CA LYS A 111 33.69 6.58 -9.84
C LYS A 111 34.67 5.90 -8.90
N MET A 112 34.65 4.59 -8.85
CA MET A 112 35.50 3.79 -7.96
C MET A 112 36.56 3.04 -8.76
N SER A 113 37.71 2.84 -8.15
CA SER A 113 38.72 1.94 -8.72
C SER A 113 38.35 0.47 -8.49
N ASP A 114 38.87 -0.43 -9.33
CA ASP A 114 38.59 -1.86 -9.24
C ASP A 114 38.92 -2.44 -7.84
N LYS A 115 39.96 -1.92 -7.19
CA LYS A 115 40.33 -2.34 -5.81
C LYS A 115 39.27 -1.94 -4.80
N GLU A 116 38.77 -0.72 -4.87
CA GLU A 116 37.71 -0.22 -3.98
C GLU A 116 36.38 -0.97 -4.19
N ILE A 117 36.08 -1.30 -5.43
CA ILE A 117 34.89 -2.11 -5.79
C ILE A 117 35.00 -3.50 -5.15
N ILE A 118 36.16 -4.16 -5.30
CA ILE A 118 36.39 -5.50 -4.74
C ILE A 118 36.30 -5.47 -3.20
N GLU A 119 36.92 -4.48 -2.55
CA GLU A 119 36.87 -4.36 -1.09
C GLU A 119 35.48 -4.10 -0.58
N TYR A 120 34.73 -3.24 -1.27
CA TYR A 120 33.32 -2.99 -0.97
C TYR A 120 32.49 -4.25 -1.04
N TYR A 121 32.60 -5.04 -2.12
CA TYR A 121 31.83 -6.26 -2.24
C TYR A 121 32.26 -7.34 -1.24
N LYS A 122 33.54 -7.44 -0.90
CA LYS A 122 34.01 -8.33 0.17
C LYS A 122 33.37 -7.97 1.53
N THR A 123 33.40 -6.71 1.90
CA THR A 123 32.79 -6.23 3.15
C THR A 123 31.27 -6.50 3.15
N ARG A 124 30.62 -6.28 2.04
CA ARG A 124 29.17 -6.50 1.89
C ARG A 124 28.80 -7.98 1.97
N CYS A 125 29.60 -8.88 1.37
CA CYS A 125 29.39 -10.32 1.51
C CYS A 125 29.56 -10.77 2.96
N ALA A 126 30.60 -10.32 3.64
CA ALA A 126 30.84 -10.63 5.04
C ALA A 126 29.68 -10.18 5.93
N TYR A 127 29.14 -8.98 5.70
CA TYR A 127 27.96 -8.47 6.43
C TYR A 127 26.72 -9.33 6.15
N THR A 128 26.46 -9.70 4.90
CA THR A 128 25.32 -10.54 4.53
C THR A 128 25.42 -11.93 5.15
N ASP A 129 26.61 -12.49 5.22
CA ASP A 129 26.86 -13.80 5.84
C ASP A 129 26.56 -13.75 7.34
N LEU A 130 26.98 -12.69 8.05
CA LEU A 130 26.66 -12.49 9.45
C LEU A 130 25.15 -12.32 9.69
N GLU A 131 24.45 -11.57 8.81
CA GLU A 131 23.01 -11.39 8.88
C GLU A 131 22.27 -12.73 8.67
N ASN A 132 22.74 -13.52 7.69
CA ASN A 132 22.17 -14.84 7.42
C ASN A 132 22.41 -15.81 8.58
N ASP A 133 23.59 -15.79 9.19
CA ASP A 133 23.92 -16.59 10.37
C ASP A 133 23.00 -16.22 11.55
N PHE A 134 22.79 -14.93 11.77
CA PHE A 134 21.88 -14.46 12.82
C PHE A 134 20.45 -14.92 12.58
N LEU A 135 19.96 -14.77 11.34
CA LEU A 135 18.62 -15.20 10.96
C LEU A 135 18.44 -16.72 11.02
N ALA A 136 19.46 -17.50 10.67
CA ALA A 136 19.44 -18.94 10.78
C ALA A 136 19.34 -19.39 12.25
N ARG A 137 20.11 -18.78 13.15
CA ARG A 137 20.06 -19.05 14.59
C ARG A 137 18.69 -18.71 15.18
N THR A 138 18.12 -17.56 14.82
CA THR A 138 16.81 -17.15 15.34
C THR A 138 15.66 -18.03 14.86
N ARG A 139 15.80 -18.65 13.69
CA ARG A 139 14.80 -19.56 13.10
C ARG A 139 15.05 -21.04 13.39
N GLY A 140 16.12 -21.37 14.12
CA GLY A 140 16.48 -22.76 14.41
C GLY A 140 16.88 -23.57 13.16
N ILE A 141 17.33 -22.92 12.09
CA ILE A 141 17.74 -23.57 10.85
C ILE A 141 19.21 -24.01 11.00
N PRO A 142 19.53 -25.31 10.80
CA PRO A 142 20.92 -25.77 10.86
C PRO A 142 21.76 -25.10 9.75
N ARG A 143 22.99 -24.72 10.12
CA ARG A 143 23.94 -24.07 9.21
C ARG A 143 24.31 -25.01 8.07
N MET A 144 23.99 -24.66 6.84
CA MET A 144 24.60 -25.34 5.68
C MET A 144 26.08 -24.94 5.60
N ALA A 145 26.96 -25.91 5.43
CA ALA A 145 28.39 -25.64 5.26
C ALA A 145 28.60 -24.65 4.10
N PRO A 146 29.55 -23.69 4.22
CA PRO A 146 29.81 -22.75 3.16
C PRO A 146 30.16 -23.51 1.87
N PHE A 147 29.53 -23.10 0.77
CA PHE A 147 29.82 -23.68 -0.54
C PHE A 147 31.23 -23.26 -0.95
N VAL A 148 32.18 -24.17 -0.77
CA VAL A 148 33.56 -23.94 -1.18
C VAL A 148 33.64 -24.14 -2.68
N TYR A 149 33.75 -23.05 -3.44
CA TYR A 149 34.14 -23.13 -4.86
C TYR A 149 35.57 -23.72 -4.92
N ARG A 150 35.66 -24.98 -5.26
CA ARG A 150 36.91 -25.57 -5.64
C ARG A 150 37.27 -25.01 -7.01
N LEU A 151 38.10 -23.98 -7.04
CA LEU A 151 38.78 -23.57 -8.26
C LEU A 151 39.62 -24.76 -8.69
N GLY A 152 39.20 -25.42 -9.77
CA GLY A 152 39.98 -26.50 -10.37
C GLY A 152 41.34 -25.97 -10.74
N SER A 153 42.36 -26.49 -10.08
CA SER A 153 43.74 -26.37 -10.56
C SER A 153 43.93 -27.31 -11.73
N ASP A 154 43.63 -26.84 -12.93
CA ASP A 154 44.09 -27.48 -14.14
C ASP A 154 45.59 -27.20 -14.27
N THR A 155 46.40 -28.05 -13.66
CA THR A 155 47.82 -28.18 -14.05
C THR A 155 47.87 -29.12 -15.25
N ALA A 156 47.95 -28.50 -16.42
CA ALA A 156 48.38 -29.22 -17.62
C ALA A 156 49.83 -29.68 -17.47
N SER A 157 50.08 -30.95 -17.71
CA SER A 157 51.38 -31.52 -18.11
C SER A 157 51.30 -31.92 -19.55
#